data_eb934134854edfc65fd62e316e3f24d8
#
_entry.id   eb934134854edfc65fd62e316e3f24d8
#
_cell.length_a   1.000
_cell.length_b   1.000
_cell.length_c   1.000
_cell.angle_alpha   90.00
_cell.angle_beta   90.00
_cell.angle_gamma   90.00
#
_symmetry.space_group_name_H-M   'P 1'
#
loop_
_entity.id
_entity.type
_entity.pdbx_description
1 polymer ?
#
loop_
_entity_poly.entity_id
_entity_poly.type
_entity_poly.pdbx_seq_one_letter_code
_entity_poly.pdbx_strand_id
1 'polypeptide(L)'
;SFKGYSEDLPAIGATDAKSGQYARKHAPWVSFDNVPNGKTAADSSNLRFEDFPSDYSKLPTVAIVVPNLDHDMHDGSIQDGDTWLQKHLGDYYAWAKEHNSLLIVTFDESSHGKTGLTDPAAADPEDQNRIVAILAGAHIKPGDYAEGPGVTHVNLLRTLEAMYKLNPSGAQQQNAVAAGITDTAIITDVFATK
;
A
#
# COMPACT_ATOMS: atom_id res chain seq x y z
N SER A 1 -14.58 3.61 5.91
CA SER A 1 -13.65 4.43 6.72
C SER A 1 -12.20 4.15 6.33
N PHE A 2 -11.32 5.13 6.56
CA PHE A 2 -9.89 5.09 6.23
C PHE A 2 -9.05 5.60 7.39
N LYS A 3 -7.90 4.97 7.65
CA LYS A 3 -6.82 5.48 8.52
C LYS A 3 -5.47 5.10 7.92
N GLY A 4 -4.50 6.01 8.03
CA GLY A 4 -3.09 5.73 7.79
C GLY A 4 -2.34 5.62 9.11
N TYR A 5 -1.44 4.64 9.21
CA TYR A 5 -0.61 4.39 10.37
C TYR A 5 0.85 4.43 9.95
N SER A 6 1.61 5.38 10.47
CA SER A 6 3.02 5.54 10.12
C SER A 6 3.91 5.29 11.34
N GLU A 7 4.92 4.45 11.15
CA GLU A 7 5.96 4.26 12.15
C GLU A 7 6.76 5.56 12.33
N ASP A 8 7.14 5.87 13.55
CA ASP A 8 7.87 7.08 13.96
C ASP A 8 7.15 8.41 13.65
N LEU A 9 5.84 8.39 13.32
CA LEU A 9 5.07 9.64 13.26
C LEU A 9 5.14 10.32 14.63
N PRO A 10 5.63 11.56 14.75
CA PRO A 10 5.94 12.17 16.05
C PRO A 10 4.71 12.43 16.93
N ALA A 11 3.56 12.64 16.32
CA ALA A 11 2.27 12.81 17.00
C ALA A 11 1.11 12.56 16.04
N ILE A 12 -0.06 12.21 16.55
CA ILE A 12 -1.29 12.10 15.74
C ILE A 12 -1.52 13.42 15.01
N GLY A 13 -1.75 13.31 13.70
CA GLY A 13 -1.99 14.47 12.84
C GLY A 13 -0.77 15.37 12.62
N ALA A 14 0.46 14.90 12.91
CA ALA A 14 1.66 15.64 12.60
C ALA A 14 1.84 15.80 11.07
N THR A 15 2.36 16.95 10.68
CA THR A 15 2.62 17.30 9.27
C THR A 15 4.09 17.66 9.01
N ASP A 16 4.96 17.29 9.94
CA ASP A 16 6.40 17.47 9.81
C ASP A 16 6.92 16.74 8.56
N ALA A 17 7.80 17.37 7.80
CA ALA A 17 8.33 16.77 6.58
C ALA A 17 9.17 15.53 6.87
N LYS A 18 9.90 15.53 7.99
CA LYS A 18 10.71 14.44 8.49
C LYS A 18 10.78 14.52 10.03
N SER A 19 10.84 13.34 10.68
CA SER A 19 11.08 13.21 12.12
C SER A 19 11.78 11.86 12.36
N GLY A 20 13.07 11.89 12.72
CA GLY A 20 13.85 10.64 12.78
C GLY A 20 13.79 9.90 11.44
N GLN A 21 13.32 8.67 11.45
CA GLN A 21 13.14 7.84 10.25
C GLN A 21 11.73 7.93 9.63
N TYR A 22 10.83 8.73 10.18
CA TYR A 22 9.57 9.06 9.53
C TYR A 22 9.77 10.05 8.39
N ALA A 23 9.12 9.82 7.26
CA ALA A 23 9.08 10.74 6.13
C ALA A 23 7.62 10.96 5.68
N ARG A 24 7.12 12.23 5.76
CA ARG A 24 5.75 12.57 5.37
C ARG A 24 5.41 12.23 3.92
N LYS A 25 6.37 12.25 3.01
CA LYS A 25 6.17 11.89 1.60
C LYS A 25 5.62 10.46 1.44
N HIS A 26 5.87 9.57 2.42
CA HIS A 26 5.33 8.21 2.45
C HIS A 26 3.91 8.13 3.02
N ALA A 27 3.36 9.23 3.51
CA ALA A 27 2.01 9.35 4.06
C ALA A 27 1.15 10.32 3.20
N PRO A 28 0.84 9.99 1.94
CA PRO A 28 0.22 10.93 0.98
C PRO A 28 -1.16 11.43 1.42
N TRP A 29 -1.87 10.70 2.26
CA TRP A 29 -3.18 11.08 2.77
C TRP A 29 -3.21 12.41 3.53
N VAL A 30 -2.08 12.85 4.09
CA VAL A 30 -2.00 14.15 4.80
C VAL A 30 -2.12 15.36 3.85
N SER A 31 -2.01 15.12 2.55
CA SER A 31 -2.09 16.16 1.51
C SER A 31 -3.49 16.30 0.89
N PHE A 32 -4.47 15.51 1.33
CA PHE A 32 -5.83 15.57 0.81
C PHE A 32 -6.74 16.33 1.77
N ASP A 33 -7.34 17.42 1.32
CA ASP A 33 -8.21 18.30 2.14
C ASP A 33 -9.44 17.59 2.70
N ASN A 34 -9.91 16.54 2.03
CA ASN A 34 -11.07 15.75 2.44
C ASN A 34 -10.71 14.60 3.39
N VAL A 35 -9.44 14.41 3.74
CA VAL A 35 -8.99 13.40 4.71
C VAL A 35 -8.77 14.08 6.07
N PRO A 36 -9.53 13.74 7.11
CA PRO A 36 -9.39 14.36 8.42
C PRO A 36 -7.99 14.20 8.99
N ASN A 37 -7.38 15.30 9.45
CA ASN A 37 -6.06 15.33 10.05
C ASN A 37 -6.06 16.12 11.37
N GLY A 38 -6.89 15.69 12.31
CA GLY A 38 -6.98 16.25 13.66
C GLY A 38 -5.83 15.83 14.57
N LYS A 39 -5.99 16.03 15.86
CA LYS A 39 -4.96 15.77 16.88
C LYS A 39 -5.26 14.59 17.79
N THR A 40 -6.34 13.89 17.55
CA THR A 40 -6.75 12.68 18.28
C THR A 40 -7.06 11.53 17.32
N ALA A 41 -7.04 10.30 17.79
CA ALA A 41 -7.38 9.14 16.98
C ALA A 41 -8.83 9.18 16.46
N ALA A 42 -9.72 9.93 17.12
CA ALA A 42 -11.11 10.06 16.70
C ALA A 42 -11.28 11.01 15.51
N ASP A 43 -10.50 12.09 15.46
CA ASP A 43 -10.64 13.17 14.48
C ASP A 43 -9.52 13.23 13.44
N SER A 44 -8.59 12.25 13.46
CA SER A 44 -7.50 12.14 12.49
C SER A 44 -7.56 10.83 11.71
N SER A 45 -7.13 10.88 10.47
CA SER A 45 -6.78 9.70 9.68
C SER A 45 -5.27 9.48 9.55
N ASN A 46 -4.46 10.33 10.21
CA ASN A 46 -3.01 10.25 10.23
C ASN A 46 -2.54 9.88 11.63
N LEU A 47 -2.36 8.59 11.86
CA LEU A 47 -2.08 7.99 13.16
C LEU A 47 -0.66 7.45 13.23
N ARG A 48 -0.13 7.34 14.44
CA ARG A 48 1.13 6.65 14.69
C ARG A 48 0.93 5.14 14.58
N PHE A 49 1.96 4.41 14.24
CA PHE A 49 1.86 2.95 14.21
C PHE A 49 1.56 2.37 15.60
N GLU A 50 1.99 3.01 16.68
CA GLU A 50 1.65 2.61 18.06
C GLU A 50 0.14 2.69 18.36
N ASP A 51 -0.60 3.46 17.56
CA ASP A 51 -2.07 3.54 17.66
C ASP A 51 -2.78 2.45 16.84
N PHE A 52 -2.04 1.57 16.15
CA PHE A 52 -2.61 0.43 15.41
C PHE A 52 -3.27 -0.54 16.39
N PRO A 53 -4.55 -0.89 16.22
CA PRO A 53 -5.29 -1.64 17.21
C PRO A 53 -4.82 -3.10 17.28
N SER A 54 -4.63 -3.61 18.48
CA SER A 54 -4.41 -5.05 18.72
C SER A 54 -5.69 -5.89 18.56
N ASP A 55 -6.86 -5.29 18.71
CA ASP A 55 -8.15 -5.85 18.34
C ASP A 55 -8.46 -5.43 16.89
N TYR A 56 -8.15 -6.31 15.94
CA TYR A 56 -8.26 -6.03 14.51
C TYR A 56 -9.70 -5.80 14.04
N SER A 57 -10.71 -6.19 14.82
CA SER A 57 -12.10 -5.86 14.52
C SER A 57 -12.41 -4.36 14.59
N LYS A 58 -11.51 -3.58 15.21
CA LYS A 58 -11.59 -2.12 15.32
C LYS A 58 -10.88 -1.37 14.20
N LEU A 59 -10.23 -2.08 13.29
CA LEU A 59 -9.61 -1.46 12.13
C LEU A 59 -10.64 -0.74 11.25
N PRO A 60 -10.26 0.34 10.56
CA PRO A 60 -11.12 0.94 9.54
C PRO A 60 -11.31 -0.02 8.37
N THR A 61 -12.23 0.32 7.48
CA THR A 61 -12.48 -0.45 6.25
C THR A 61 -11.21 -0.60 5.40
N VAL A 62 -10.43 0.48 5.30
CA VAL A 62 -9.10 0.49 4.66
C VAL A 62 -8.09 1.11 5.62
N ALA A 63 -7.03 0.38 5.89
CA ALA A 63 -5.86 0.86 6.62
C ALA A 63 -4.63 0.83 5.71
N ILE A 64 -3.86 1.91 5.68
CA ILE A 64 -2.52 1.91 5.08
C ILE A 64 -1.52 1.97 6.22
N VAL A 65 -0.61 1.01 6.25
CA VAL A 65 0.48 0.94 7.23
C VAL A 65 1.78 1.24 6.50
N VAL A 66 2.53 2.21 7.01
CA VAL A 66 3.81 2.61 6.43
C VAL A 66 4.89 2.47 7.48
N PRO A 67 5.85 1.56 7.28
CA PRO A 67 7.06 1.47 8.09
C PRO A 67 7.91 2.75 7.98
N ASN A 68 8.88 2.93 8.86
CA ASN A 68 9.86 3.99 8.73
C ASN A 68 10.91 3.68 7.65
N LEU A 69 11.82 4.60 7.35
CA LEU A 69 12.82 4.48 6.27
C LEU A 69 13.76 3.27 6.42
N ASP A 70 13.97 2.76 7.63
CA ASP A 70 14.79 1.56 7.84
C ASP A 70 14.00 0.28 7.53
N HIS A 71 12.70 0.28 7.80
CA HIS A 71 11.84 -0.89 7.68
C HIS A 71 11.02 -0.94 6.39
N ASP A 72 10.91 0.18 5.66
CA ASP A 72 10.28 0.22 4.33
C ASP A 72 11.23 -0.12 3.19
N MET A 73 12.49 -0.45 3.51
CA MET A 73 13.58 -0.79 2.59
C MET A 73 14.13 0.38 1.77
N HIS A 74 13.80 1.64 2.13
CA HIS A 74 14.38 2.81 1.50
C HIS A 74 15.85 3.01 1.95
N ASP A 75 16.10 3.01 3.25
CA ASP A 75 17.43 3.13 3.86
C ASP A 75 17.92 1.78 4.43
N GLY A 76 17.01 0.92 4.87
CA GLY A 76 17.32 -0.38 5.48
C GLY A 76 17.36 -1.54 4.48
N SER A 77 17.65 -2.72 4.99
CA SER A 77 17.74 -3.93 4.19
C SER A 77 16.38 -4.60 3.96
N ILE A 78 16.29 -5.46 2.94
CA ILE A 78 15.13 -6.33 2.72
C ILE A 78 14.84 -7.19 3.97
N GLN A 79 15.88 -7.66 4.66
CA GLN A 79 15.74 -8.46 5.87
C GLN A 79 15.12 -7.66 7.03
N ASP A 80 15.45 -6.38 7.15
CA ASP A 80 14.87 -5.51 8.19
C ASP A 80 13.38 -5.32 7.93
N GLY A 81 12.99 -5.03 6.69
CA GLY A 81 11.60 -4.90 6.29
C GLY A 81 10.79 -6.19 6.46
N ASP A 82 11.32 -7.34 6.06
CA ASP A 82 10.69 -8.64 6.23
C ASP A 82 10.49 -8.98 7.72
N THR A 83 11.52 -8.75 8.53
CA THR A 83 11.46 -8.96 9.98
C THR A 83 10.42 -8.05 10.63
N TRP A 84 10.37 -6.79 10.22
CA TRP A 84 9.38 -5.83 10.71
C TRP A 84 7.96 -6.27 10.34
N LEU A 85 7.74 -6.63 9.07
CA LEU A 85 6.45 -7.09 8.57
C LEU A 85 5.96 -8.32 9.35
N GLN A 86 6.82 -9.33 9.52
CA GLN A 86 6.49 -10.53 10.27
C GLN A 86 6.13 -10.22 11.72
N LYS A 87 6.94 -9.39 12.39
CA LYS A 87 6.75 -9.04 13.80
C LYS A 87 5.47 -8.25 14.05
N HIS A 88 5.12 -7.33 13.17
CA HIS A 88 4.07 -6.35 13.41
C HIS A 88 2.74 -6.67 12.72
N LEU A 89 2.75 -7.40 11.60
CA LEU A 89 1.55 -7.74 10.84
C LEU A 89 1.32 -9.25 10.68
N GLY A 90 2.20 -10.10 11.21
CA GLY A 90 2.04 -11.54 11.18
C GLY A 90 0.74 -12.01 11.87
N ASP A 91 0.41 -11.44 13.02
CA ASP A 91 -0.83 -11.75 13.73
C ASP A 91 -2.07 -11.25 12.96
N TYR A 92 -1.98 -10.06 12.36
CA TYR A 92 -3.04 -9.59 11.47
C TYR A 92 -3.24 -10.50 10.26
N TYR A 93 -2.15 -10.97 9.64
CA TYR A 93 -2.21 -11.93 8.54
C TYR A 93 -2.95 -13.21 8.94
N ALA A 94 -2.63 -13.77 10.11
CA ALA A 94 -3.30 -14.96 10.62
C ALA A 94 -4.79 -14.71 10.85
N TRP A 95 -5.14 -13.58 11.47
CA TRP A 95 -6.52 -13.16 11.75
C TRP A 95 -7.30 -12.90 10.44
N ALA A 96 -6.70 -12.24 9.47
CA ALA A 96 -7.36 -11.85 8.22
C ALA A 96 -7.87 -13.06 7.42
N LYS A 97 -7.19 -14.21 7.49
CA LYS A 97 -7.61 -15.45 6.80
C LYS A 97 -8.98 -15.95 7.27
N GLU A 98 -9.35 -15.67 8.51
CA GLU A 98 -10.56 -16.17 9.14
C GLU A 98 -11.66 -15.12 9.28
N HIS A 99 -11.37 -13.83 8.98
CA HIS A 99 -12.25 -12.71 9.30
C HIS A 99 -12.65 -11.85 8.09
N ASN A 100 -12.78 -12.44 6.90
CA ASN A 100 -13.16 -11.71 5.67
C ASN A 100 -12.33 -10.43 5.48
N SER A 101 -11.05 -10.52 5.71
CA SER A 101 -10.10 -9.41 5.64
C SER A 101 -8.92 -9.75 4.74
N LEU A 102 -8.22 -8.73 4.28
CA LEU A 102 -7.16 -8.83 3.29
C LEU A 102 -5.95 -8.03 3.76
N LEU A 103 -4.77 -8.63 3.69
CA LEU A 103 -3.48 -7.97 3.75
C LEU A 103 -2.96 -7.82 2.32
N ILE A 104 -2.56 -6.61 1.95
CA ILE A 104 -1.88 -6.33 0.69
C ILE A 104 -0.52 -5.77 1.05
N VAL A 105 0.56 -6.40 0.57
CA VAL A 105 1.93 -5.90 0.72
C VAL A 105 2.44 -5.53 -0.66
N THR A 106 2.81 -4.29 -0.84
CA THR A 106 3.35 -3.78 -2.10
C THR A 106 4.28 -2.59 -1.85
N PHE A 107 4.98 -2.16 -2.88
CA PHE A 107 5.87 -1.01 -2.86
C PHE A 107 5.34 0.07 -3.80
N ASP A 108 5.77 1.30 -3.62
CA ASP A 108 5.45 2.42 -4.52
C ASP A 108 6.29 2.36 -5.81
N GLU A 109 7.56 1.98 -5.71
CA GLU A 109 8.49 1.88 -6.84
C GLU A 109 9.56 0.80 -6.60
N SER A 110 10.31 0.44 -7.64
CA SER A 110 11.44 -0.47 -7.53
C SER A 110 12.66 0.23 -6.89
N SER A 111 13.53 -0.58 -6.25
CA SER A 111 14.73 -0.07 -5.56
C SER A 111 15.75 0.62 -6.46
N HIS A 112 15.67 0.44 -7.77
CA HIS A 112 16.64 0.98 -8.70
C HIS A 112 16.36 2.44 -9.09
N GLY A 113 15.24 3.04 -8.67
CA GLY A 113 14.93 4.48 -8.74
C GLY A 113 15.05 5.15 -10.11
N LYS A 114 15.59 4.45 -11.08
CA LYS A 114 15.76 4.87 -12.47
C LYS A 114 14.69 4.24 -13.32
N THR A 115 13.47 4.50 -12.92
CA THR A 115 12.34 4.10 -13.73
C THR A 115 12.36 4.95 -14.98
N GLY A 116 12.12 4.37 -16.13
CA GLY A 116 11.96 5.09 -17.38
C GLY A 116 10.88 6.17 -17.39
N LEU A 117 10.28 6.47 -16.23
CA LEU A 117 9.29 7.53 -16.03
C LEU A 117 9.93 8.91 -16.02
N THR A 118 11.13 9.06 -15.44
CA THR A 118 11.86 10.33 -15.38
C THR A 118 13.02 10.42 -16.38
N ASP A 119 13.61 9.29 -16.74
CA ASP A 119 14.66 9.19 -17.75
C ASP A 119 14.57 7.84 -18.49
N PRO A 120 13.88 7.78 -19.62
CA PRO A 120 13.74 6.56 -20.43
C PRO A 120 15.08 5.97 -20.88
N ALA A 121 16.13 6.78 -20.99
CA ALA A 121 17.46 6.32 -21.39
C ALA A 121 18.22 5.65 -20.24
N ALA A 122 17.81 5.90 -19.00
CA ALA A 122 18.40 5.32 -17.79
C ALA A 122 17.62 4.10 -17.26
N ALA A 123 16.48 3.78 -17.85
CA ALA A 123 15.69 2.62 -17.47
C ALA A 123 16.45 1.33 -17.77
N ASP A 124 16.56 0.45 -16.78
CA ASP A 124 16.84 -0.95 -17.06
C ASP A 124 15.63 -1.53 -17.81
N PRO A 125 15.78 -1.99 -19.04
CA PRO A 125 14.66 -2.57 -19.79
C PRO A 125 14.02 -3.78 -19.09
N GLU A 126 14.74 -4.46 -18.21
CA GLU A 126 14.25 -5.60 -17.45
C GLU A 126 13.54 -5.19 -16.15
N ASP A 127 13.93 -4.06 -15.53
CA ASP A 127 13.31 -3.59 -14.29
C ASP A 127 11.93 -2.96 -14.54
N GLN A 128 11.81 -2.07 -15.52
CA GLN A 128 10.56 -1.36 -15.87
C GLN A 128 9.71 -0.92 -14.68
N ASN A 129 10.32 -0.63 -13.54
CA ASN A 129 9.63 -0.36 -12.28
C ASN A 129 8.75 -1.54 -11.80
N ARG A 130 9.19 -2.75 -12.01
CA ARG A 130 8.49 -3.95 -11.56
C ARG A 130 8.62 -4.10 -10.05
N ILE A 131 7.49 -4.08 -9.37
CA ILE A 131 7.37 -4.26 -7.92
C ILE A 131 6.59 -5.52 -7.59
N VAL A 132 6.77 -6.03 -6.38
CA VAL A 132 6.00 -7.14 -5.88
C VAL A 132 4.64 -6.65 -5.36
N ALA A 133 3.61 -7.48 -5.55
CA ALA A 133 2.31 -7.32 -4.90
C ALA A 133 1.89 -8.66 -4.31
N ILE A 134 1.74 -8.72 -2.98
CA ILE A 134 1.32 -9.92 -2.25
C ILE A 134 -0.07 -9.67 -1.69
N LEU A 135 -1.02 -10.52 -2.05
CA LEU A 135 -2.37 -10.52 -1.49
C LEU A 135 -2.53 -11.75 -0.60
N ALA A 136 -2.93 -11.54 0.65
CA ALA A 136 -3.08 -12.60 1.62
C ALA A 136 -4.27 -12.34 2.54
N GLY A 137 -5.04 -13.37 2.87
CA GLY A 137 -6.23 -13.24 3.72
C GLY A 137 -7.37 -14.15 3.32
N ALA A 138 -8.57 -13.82 3.75
CA ALA A 138 -9.76 -14.58 3.40
C ALA A 138 -10.06 -14.50 1.90
N HIS A 139 -10.55 -15.60 1.34
CA HIS A 139 -10.94 -15.71 -0.08
C HIS A 139 -9.80 -15.53 -1.08
N ILE A 140 -8.56 -15.53 -0.65
CA ILE A 140 -7.41 -15.55 -1.57
C ILE A 140 -7.16 -16.98 -2.02
N LYS A 141 -7.04 -17.16 -3.33
CA LYS A 141 -6.60 -18.41 -3.96
C LYS A 141 -5.07 -18.37 -4.02
N PRO A 142 -4.37 -19.20 -3.24
CA PRO A 142 -2.91 -19.22 -3.27
C PRO A 142 -2.37 -19.59 -4.67
N GLY A 143 -1.37 -18.85 -5.12
CA GLY A 143 -0.74 -19.07 -6.43
C GLY A 143 0.32 -18.02 -6.73
N ASP A 144 1.07 -18.25 -7.78
CA ASP A 144 1.96 -17.29 -8.41
C ASP A 144 1.29 -16.79 -9.69
N TYR A 145 1.05 -15.49 -9.75
CA TYR A 145 0.27 -14.84 -10.80
C TYR A 145 1.19 -14.00 -11.67
N ALA A 146 1.67 -14.58 -12.77
CA ALA A 146 2.43 -13.90 -13.80
C ALA A 146 1.47 -13.34 -14.87
N GLU A 147 0.73 -12.31 -14.54
CA GLU A 147 -0.25 -11.69 -15.42
C GLU A 147 0.42 -11.05 -16.64
N GLY A 148 -0.23 -11.14 -17.81
CA GLY A 148 0.17 -10.60 -19.10
C GLY A 148 0.86 -9.23 -19.06
N PRO A 149 0.33 -8.14 -19.63
CA PRO A 149 1.03 -6.85 -19.57
C PRO A 149 1.10 -6.26 -18.14
N GLY A 150 0.72 -7.03 -17.14
CA GLY A 150 0.83 -6.71 -15.73
C GLY A 150 -0.32 -5.87 -15.20
N VAL A 151 -0.25 -5.61 -13.90
CA VAL A 151 -1.16 -4.71 -13.19
C VAL A 151 -0.35 -3.54 -12.62
N THR A 152 -1.00 -2.42 -12.41
CA THR A 152 -0.42 -1.22 -11.82
C THR A 152 -1.12 -0.88 -10.51
N HIS A 153 -0.60 0.12 -9.79
CA HIS A 153 -1.29 0.70 -8.61
C HIS A 153 -2.72 1.14 -8.93
N VAL A 154 -2.99 1.60 -10.16
CA VAL A 154 -4.34 1.99 -10.56
C VAL A 154 -5.26 0.78 -10.63
N ASN A 155 -4.79 -0.38 -11.11
CA ASN A 155 -5.59 -1.61 -11.11
C ASN A 155 -5.87 -2.10 -9.68
N LEU A 156 -4.91 -1.94 -8.75
CA LEU A 156 -5.15 -2.20 -7.35
C LEU A 156 -6.22 -1.25 -6.77
N LEU A 157 -6.12 0.05 -7.08
CA LEU A 157 -7.14 1.04 -6.72
C LEU A 157 -8.51 0.66 -7.27
N ARG A 158 -8.62 0.29 -8.56
CA ARG A 158 -9.87 -0.18 -9.18
C ARG A 158 -10.45 -1.41 -8.47
N THR A 159 -9.57 -2.31 -8.05
CA THR A 159 -9.98 -3.51 -7.30
C THR A 159 -10.60 -3.13 -5.95
N LEU A 160 -9.97 -2.23 -5.19
CA LEU A 160 -10.50 -1.72 -3.93
C LEU A 160 -11.83 -0.96 -4.15
N GLU A 161 -11.91 -0.10 -5.16
CA GLU A 161 -13.14 0.62 -5.51
C GLU A 161 -14.29 -0.35 -5.85
N ALA A 162 -14.00 -1.39 -6.62
CA ALA A 162 -15.00 -2.42 -6.96
C ALA A 162 -15.47 -3.21 -5.73
N MET A 163 -14.57 -3.58 -4.82
CA MET A 163 -14.91 -4.26 -3.57
C MET A 163 -15.94 -3.48 -2.74
N TYR A 164 -15.82 -2.15 -2.74
CA TYR A 164 -16.68 -1.27 -1.94
C TYR A 164 -17.73 -0.52 -2.75
N LYS A 165 -17.91 -0.85 -4.02
CA LYS A 165 -18.89 -0.23 -4.94
C LYS A 165 -18.71 1.29 -5.04
N LEU A 166 -17.48 1.75 -5.04
CA LEU A 166 -17.12 3.15 -5.23
C LEU A 166 -17.01 3.48 -6.73
N ASN A 167 -17.18 4.75 -7.06
CA ASN A 167 -16.91 5.23 -8.41
C ASN A 167 -15.41 5.23 -8.69
N PRO A 168 -14.97 4.84 -9.90
CA PRO A 168 -13.57 4.91 -10.29
C PRO A 168 -12.99 6.33 -10.16
N SER A 169 -11.81 6.43 -9.60
CA SER A 169 -11.07 7.68 -9.40
C SER A 169 -9.66 7.59 -9.99
N GLY A 170 -9.00 8.74 -10.19
CA GLY A 170 -7.67 8.80 -10.76
C GLY A 170 -7.61 8.36 -12.22
N ALA A 171 -6.39 8.29 -12.76
CA ALA A 171 -6.10 7.85 -14.12
C ALA A 171 -4.77 7.12 -14.18
N GLN A 172 -4.66 6.18 -15.09
CA GLN A 172 -3.41 5.50 -15.39
C GLN A 172 -2.42 6.42 -16.09
N GLN A 173 -1.13 6.23 -15.82
CA GLN A 173 -0.07 6.97 -16.49
C GLN A 173 0.01 6.56 -17.98
N GLN A 174 0.46 7.50 -18.83
CA GLN A 174 0.55 7.30 -20.27
C GLN A 174 1.38 6.07 -20.67
N ASN A 175 2.44 5.76 -19.94
CA ASN A 175 3.29 4.61 -20.22
C ASN A 175 2.55 3.28 -20.02
N ALA A 176 1.71 3.18 -19.00
CA ALA A 176 0.89 1.99 -18.77
C ALA A 176 -0.15 1.81 -19.89
N VAL A 177 -0.77 2.91 -20.32
CA VAL A 177 -1.70 2.90 -21.46
C VAL A 177 -1.00 2.47 -22.76
N ALA A 178 0.20 2.99 -23.02
CA ALA A 178 1.02 2.61 -24.17
C ALA A 178 1.44 1.14 -24.15
N ALA A 179 1.60 0.55 -22.96
CA ALA A 179 1.86 -0.88 -22.78
C ALA A 179 0.60 -1.76 -22.90
N GLY A 180 -0.55 -1.18 -23.20
CA GLY A 180 -1.81 -1.92 -23.36
C GLY A 180 -2.52 -2.26 -22.05
N ILE A 181 -2.07 -1.71 -20.92
CA ILE A 181 -2.73 -1.89 -19.61
C ILE A 181 -3.94 -0.94 -19.58
N THR A 182 -5.11 -1.47 -19.27
CA THR A 182 -6.32 -0.66 -19.17
C THR A 182 -6.53 -0.15 -17.75
N ASP A 183 -6.92 1.11 -17.59
CA ASP A 183 -7.19 1.72 -16.29
C ASP A 183 -8.50 1.25 -15.63
N THR A 184 -9.28 0.42 -16.31
CA THR A 184 -10.54 -0.13 -15.82
C THR A 184 -10.42 -1.57 -15.31
N ALA A 185 -9.29 -2.24 -15.62
CA ALA A 185 -9.08 -3.62 -15.19
C ALA A 185 -9.00 -3.74 -13.67
N ILE A 186 -9.71 -4.73 -13.12
CA ILE A 186 -9.66 -5.12 -11.72
C ILE A 186 -8.96 -6.48 -11.60
N ILE A 187 -8.28 -6.67 -10.49
CA ILE A 187 -7.64 -7.95 -10.17
C ILE A 187 -8.74 -8.90 -9.69
N THR A 188 -8.93 -10.02 -10.37
CA THR A 188 -10.01 -10.98 -10.06
C THR A 188 -9.54 -12.41 -9.85
N ASP A 189 -8.51 -12.82 -10.51
CA ASP A 189 -7.99 -14.18 -10.59
C ASP A 189 -7.36 -14.70 -9.30
N VAL A 190 -6.87 -13.79 -8.46
CA VAL A 190 -6.34 -14.09 -7.12
C VAL A 190 -7.43 -14.41 -6.09
N PHE A 191 -8.69 -14.13 -6.40
CA PHE A 191 -9.80 -14.38 -5.48
C PHE A 191 -10.46 -15.73 -5.79
N ALA A 192 -10.74 -16.51 -4.73
CA ALA A 192 -11.53 -17.74 -4.85
C ALA A 192 -12.96 -17.38 -5.30
N THR A 193 -13.46 -18.10 -6.30
CA THR A 193 -14.88 -18.02 -6.67
C THR A 193 -15.73 -18.55 -5.51
N LYS A 194 -16.78 -17.81 -5.17
CA LYS A 194 -17.78 -18.26 -4.19
C LYS A 194 -18.57 -19.43 -4.71
#